data_47065728a88ae06f7e14edf374895e31
#
_entry.id   47065728a88ae06f7e14edf374895e31
#
_cell.length_a   1.000
_cell.length_b   1.000
_cell.length_c   1.000
_cell.angle_alpha   90.00
_cell.angle_beta   90.00
_cell.angle_gamma   90.00
#
_symmetry.space_group_name_H-M   'P 1'
#
loop_
_entity.id
_entity.type
_entity.pdbx_description
1 polymer ?
#
loop_
_entity_poly.entity_id
_entity_poly.type
_entity_poly.pdbx_seq_one_letter_code
_entity_poly.pdbx_strand_id
1 'polypeptide(L)'
;VGYKYINIDDGYFGGRDASGELITHPVRFPNGLKQTVDHIHALGFKAGIYSDAGRNTCGSFWDKDSLGINVGFYGHDRQDADYFFKEIGFDFIKIDFCGGDAKQNFDQLGLDEQERYTAIHNAILATGRKDVRMNVCRWNFPGTWVHDVAFSWRISQDINPSWESVKNIIRQNLYLSAYASEGKYNDMDMLEIGRGMSEEEDKTHFGMWCIMSSPLLIGCDLTTISEKSLRLLKNEELIALNQDVLGLQAYVVKQMDGVYILTKDLEEVNGNTCAVAVYNSTDEERTIHLDFADFYLRGDVSVRDLFERRDLGKYKDRDFSVTIPAHGTRIFRLDGLERGERTVYEAECAWLQDYQEIKNHKAFGTAIYEDDGNCSGGAKVTGLGNRDSNYLEWHNVYSREGGLYLMSVDYQCAENRELICQVNGVVVKNVEAHPAHEVASEQIEIRLKPGMNRIRLSNGNSWMPDIDRMVLQKK
;
A
#
# COMPACT_ATOMS: atom_id res chain seq x y z
N VAL A 1 -20.64 -5.60 9.71
CA VAL A 1 -19.29 -6.17 9.71
C VAL A 1 -18.18 -5.13 9.46
N GLY A 2 -18.48 -3.82 9.26
CA GLY A 2 -17.46 -2.76 9.21
C GLY A 2 -17.35 -1.98 7.91
N TYR A 3 -17.97 -2.37 6.82
CA TYR A 3 -18.07 -1.55 5.62
C TYR A 3 -18.91 -0.30 5.91
N LYS A 4 -18.36 0.89 5.61
CA LYS A 4 -18.92 2.17 6.06
C LYS A 4 -19.30 3.12 4.93
N TYR A 5 -18.88 2.86 3.69
CA TYR A 5 -19.05 3.75 2.56
C TYR A 5 -19.90 3.10 1.46
N ILE A 6 -20.70 3.91 0.78
CA ILE A 6 -21.31 3.59 -0.50
C ILE A 6 -20.78 4.61 -1.49
N ASN A 7 -20.05 4.14 -2.50
CA ASN A 7 -19.38 4.98 -3.48
C ASN A 7 -20.09 4.90 -4.83
N ILE A 8 -20.19 6.05 -5.48
CA ILE A 8 -20.66 6.22 -6.86
C ILE A 8 -19.43 6.47 -7.72
N ASP A 9 -19.18 5.60 -8.70
CA ASP A 9 -18.08 5.75 -9.66
C ASP A 9 -18.53 6.57 -10.88
N ASP A 10 -17.77 6.58 -12.00
CA ASP A 10 -18.05 7.37 -13.20
C ASP A 10 -19.44 7.11 -13.79
N GLY A 11 -19.89 8.00 -14.67
CA GLY A 11 -21.16 7.87 -15.39
C GLY A 11 -22.37 8.54 -14.72
N TYR A 12 -22.19 9.32 -13.67
CA TYR A 12 -23.28 10.12 -13.05
C TYR A 12 -23.39 11.56 -13.59
N PHE A 13 -22.45 11.98 -14.41
CA PHE A 13 -22.43 13.33 -14.98
C PHE A 13 -23.52 13.56 -16.04
N GLY A 14 -24.06 14.78 -16.06
CA GLY A 14 -24.94 15.29 -17.09
C GLY A 14 -24.34 16.47 -17.87
N GLY A 15 -23.03 16.72 -17.72
CA GLY A 15 -22.34 17.87 -18.27
C GLY A 15 -22.21 19.02 -17.28
N ARG A 16 -22.00 20.24 -17.79
CA ARG A 16 -22.02 21.50 -17.04
C ARG A 16 -23.04 22.46 -17.62
N ASP A 17 -23.61 23.33 -16.78
CA ASP A 17 -24.48 24.42 -17.21
C ASP A 17 -23.67 25.64 -17.71
N ALA A 18 -24.38 26.72 -18.03
CA ALA A 18 -23.79 27.96 -18.56
C ALA A 18 -22.91 28.69 -17.51
N SER A 19 -23.08 28.41 -16.21
CA SER A 19 -22.26 28.95 -15.13
C SER A 19 -21.02 28.09 -14.84
N GLY A 20 -20.93 26.93 -15.48
CA GLY A 20 -19.89 25.95 -15.27
C GLY A 20 -20.20 24.96 -14.13
N GLU A 21 -21.38 24.97 -13.53
CA GLU A 21 -21.80 24.05 -12.49
C GLU A 21 -22.07 22.64 -13.05
N LEU A 22 -21.71 21.62 -12.29
CA LEU A 22 -21.94 20.22 -12.65
C LEU A 22 -23.46 19.92 -12.66
N ILE A 23 -23.89 19.27 -13.73
CA ILE A 23 -25.25 18.72 -13.86
C ILE A 23 -25.19 17.22 -13.60
N THR A 24 -26.08 16.73 -12.76
CA THR A 24 -26.27 15.30 -12.53
C THR A 24 -27.00 14.64 -13.69
N HIS A 25 -26.65 13.42 -14.06
CA HIS A 25 -27.29 12.65 -15.14
C HIS A 25 -28.80 12.48 -14.89
N PRO A 26 -29.69 13.05 -15.72
CA PRO A 26 -31.10 13.16 -15.39
C PRO A 26 -31.88 11.85 -15.36
N VAL A 27 -31.38 10.81 -16.04
CA VAL A 27 -32.01 9.49 -16.07
C VAL A 27 -31.49 8.58 -14.94
N ARG A 28 -30.18 8.58 -14.71
CA ARG A 28 -29.58 7.72 -13.66
C ARG A 28 -29.85 8.28 -12.26
N PHE A 29 -29.90 9.59 -12.13
CA PHE A 29 -30.14 10.29 -10.84
C PHE A 29 -31.26 11.33 -11.02
N PRO A 30 -32.50 10.91 -11.27
CA PRO A 30 -33.60 11.84 -11.61
C PRO A 30 -33.94 12.83 -10.49
N ASN A 31 -33.57 12.51 -9.25
CA ASN A 31 -33.80 13.38 -8.08
C ASN A 31 -32.48 14.04 -7.58
N GLY A 32 -31.41 13.95 -8.38
CA GLY A 32 -30.11 14.52 -8.08
C GLY A 32 -29.28 13.73 -7.05
N LEU A 33 -27.99 14.06 -6.96
CA LEU A 33 -27.06 13.41 -6.04
C LEU A 33 -27.35 13.70 -4.57
N LYS A 34 -27.86 14.90 -4.26
CA LYS A 34 -28.17 15.30 -2.87
C LYS A 34 -29.14 14.34 -2.20
N GLN A 35 -30.24 13.98 -2.88
CA GLN A 35 -31.20 13.03 -2.32
C GLN A 35 -30.57 11.65 -2.11
N THR A 36 -29.71 11.22 -3.02
CA THR A 36 -29.00 9.93 -2.89
C THR A 36 -28.06 9.93 -1.69
N VAL A 37 -27.29 10.99 -1.50
CA VAL A 37 -26.37 11.13 -0.36
C VAL A 37 -27.13 11.20 0.97
N ASP A 38 -28.21 11.97 1.02
CA ASP A 38 -29.06 12.05 2.22
C ASP A 38 -29.64 10.68 2.59
N HIS A 39 -30.02 9.88 1.59
CA HIS A 39 -30.50 8.51 1.82
C HIS A 39 -29.38 7.59 2.35
N ILE A 40 -28.18 7.66 1.76
CA ILE A 40 -27.00 6.91 2.24
C ILE A 40 -26.69 7.26 3.70
N HIS A 41 -26.70 8.54 4.05
CA HIS A 41 -26.47 9.02 5.41
C HIS A 41 -27.59 8.58 6.36
N ALA A 42 -28.85 8.61 5.92
CA ALA A 42 -29.99 8.14 6.73
C ALA A 42 -29.89 6.64 7.06
N LEU A 43 -29.22 5.84 6.21
CA LEU A 43 -28.92 4.43 6.48
C LEU A 43 -27.70 4.22 7.40
N GLY A 44 -27.05 5.28 7.83
CA GLY A 44 -25.85 5.23 8.69
C GLY A 44 -24.53 4.98 7.96
N PHE A 45 -24.52 5.09 6.63
CA PHE A 45 -23.32 5.00 5.81
C PHE A 45 -22.76 6.38 5.45
N LYS A 46 -21.53 6.43 4.98
CA LYS A 46 -20.90 7.56 4.35
C LYS A 46 -20.99 7.43 2.83
N ALA A 47 -21.01 8.57 2.15
CA ALA A 47 -21.13 8.61 0.70
C ALA A 47 -19.81 8.99 0.03
N GLY A 48 -19.43 8.25 -1.02
CA GLY A 48 -18.28 8.56 -1.85
C GLY A 48 -18.67 8.86 -3.29
N ILE A 49 -17.79 9.58 -3.98
CA ILE A 49 -17.98 10.01 -5.37
C ILE A 49 -16.68 9.80 -6.16
N TYR A 50 -16.77 9.83 -7.47
CA TYR A 50 -15.70 9.80 -8.43
C TYR A 50 -15.52 11.16 -9.12
N SER A 51 -14.31 11.49 -9.54
CA SER A 51 -14.04 12.53 -10.53
C SER A 51 -12.67 12.31 -11.20
N ASP A 52 -12.27 13.24 -12.05
CA ASP A 52 -10.97 13.23 -12.74
C ASP A 52 -10.19 14.51 -12.45
N ALA A 53 -8.89 14.41 -12.30
CA ALA A 53 -8.01 15.54 -12.02
C ALA A 53 -7.83 16.46 -13.24
N GLY A 54 -8.06 15.93 -14.44
CA GLY A 54 -8.02 16.68 -15.69
C GLY A 54 -9.38 17.26 -16.07
N ARG A 55 -9.61 17.41 -17.36
CA ARG A 55 -10.84 18.02 -17.91
C ARG A 55 -11.94 17.02 -18.14
N ASN A 56 -11.61 15.81 -18.55
CA ASN A 56 -12.55 14.78 -19.01
C ASN A 56 -12.39 13.52 -18.16
N THR A 57 -13.47 12.76 -17.94
CA THR A 57 -13.41 11.50 -17.20
C THR A 57 -12.87 10.33 -18.01
N CYS A 58 -12.50 9.24 -17.35
CA CYS A 58 -12.07 8.01 -18.01
C CYS A 58 -13.17 7.42 -18.90
N GLY A 59 -14.43 7.46 -18.48
CA GLY A 59 -15.57 7.01 -19.27
C GLY A 59 -15.74 7.78 -20.59
N SER A 60 -15.37 9.08 -20.62
CA SER A 60 -15.38 9.84 -21.86
C SER A 60 -14.40 9.30 -22.91
N PHE A 61 -13.28 8.78 -22.47
CA PHE A 61 -12.23 8.25 -23.34
C PHE A 61 -12.46 6.78 -23.70
N TRP A 62 -12.66 5.93 -22.67
CA TRP A 62 -12.76 4.48 -22.85
C TRP A 62 -14.14 4.03 -23.33
N ASP A 63 -15.21 4.58 -22.75
CA ASP A 63 -16.60 4.21 -23.03
C ASP A 63 -17.30 5.15 -24.01
N LYS A 64 -16.60 6.20 -24.45
CA LYS A 64 -17.13 7.23 -25.36
C LYS A 64 -18.35 7.96 -24.77
N ASP A 65 -18.41 8.08 -23.43
CA ASP A 65 -19.46 8.82 -22.76
C ASP A 65 -19.29 10.33 -23.01
N SER A 66 -20.11 10.90 -23.88
CA SER A 66 -20.05 12.32 -24.21
C SER A 66 -20.41 13.24 -23.03
N LEU A 67 -21.07 12.73 -22.00
CA LEU A 67 -21.41 13.48 -20.79
C LEU A 67 -20.24 13.54 -19.79
N GLY A 68 -19.22 12.72 -19.98
CA GLY A 68 -17.96 12.76 -19.23
C GLY A 68 -16.95 13.81 -19.75
N ILE A 69 -17.30 14.55 -20.82
CA ILE A 69 -16.44 15.60 -21.39
C ILE A 69 -16.62 16.90 -20.61
N ASN A 70 -15.50 17.54 -20.25
CA ASN A 70 -15.45 18.82 -19.54
C ASN A 70 -16.11 18.82 -18.15
N VAL A 71 -16.12 17.67 -17.46
CA VAL A 71 -16.72 17.53 -16.12
C VAL A 71 -15.71 17.23 -15.01
N GLY A 72 -14.41 17.06 -15.36
CA GLY A 72 -13.33 16.91 -14.37
C GLY A 72 -12.97 18.24 -13.70
N PHE A 73 -12.11 18.16 -12.69
CA PHE A 73 -11.75 19.30 -11.82
C PHE A 73 -10.96 20.41 -12.52
N TYR A 74 -10.25 20.11 -13.62
CA TYR A 74 -9.35 21.08 -14.24
C TYR A 74 -10.08 22.35 -14.70
N GLY A 75 -9.71 23.48 -14.08
CA GLY A 75 -10.34 24.79 -14.31
C GLY A 75 -11.57 25.07 -13.42
N HIS A 76 -12.01 24.09 -12.60
CA HIS A 76 -13.19 24.22 -11.72
C HIS A 76 -12.92 23.76 -10.28
N ASP A 77 -11.65 23.63 -9.85
CA ASP A 77 -11.26 22.99 -8.60
C ASP A 77 -12.09 23.47 -7.39
N ARG A 78 -12.23 24.77 -7.22
CA ARG A 78 -12.96 25.35 -6.09
C ARG A 78 -14.47 25.15 -6.20
N GLN A 79 -15.04 25.37 -7.38
CA GLN A 79 -16.47 25.24 -7.64
C GLN A 79 -16.93 23.81 -7.42
N ASP A 80 -16.20 22.83 -7.97
CA ASP A 80 -16.54 21.41 -7.84
C ASP A 80 -16.33 20.89 -6.41
N ALA A 81 -15.28 21.35 -5.71
CA ALA A 81 -15.10 21.01 -4.30
C ALA A 81 -16.24 21.54 -3.42
N ASP A 82 -16.68 22.78 -3.63
CA ASP A 82 -17.83 23.33 -2.91
C ASP A 82 -19.11 22.55 -3.26
N TYR A 83 -19.35 22.22 -4.52
CA TYR A 83 -20.48 21.40 -4.95
C TYR A 83 -20.50 20.03 -4.28
N PHE A 84 -19.41 19.24 -4.38
CA PHE A 84 -19.38 17.88 -3.84
C PHE A 84 -19.45 17.85 -2.31
N PHE A 85 -18.70 18.71 -1.63
CA PHE A 85 -18.46 18.53 -0.19
C PHE A 85 -19.26 19.46 0.72
N LYS A 86 -19.71 20.64 0.22
CA LYS A 86 -20.60 21.53 0.99
C LYS A 86 -22.05 21.34 0.61
N GLU A 87 -22.37 21.34 -0.69
CA GLU A 87 -23.75 21.33 -1.15
C GLU A 87 -24.33 19.92 -1.10
N ILE A 88 -23.64 18.94 -1.71
CA ILE A 88 -24.08 17.55 -1.74
C ILE A 88 -23.74 16.82 -0.43
N GLY A 89 -22.52 16.97 0.09
CA GLY A 89 -22.10 16.43 1.36
C GLY A 89 -21.40 15.07 1.30
N PHE A 90 -20.69 14.79 0.22
CA PHE A 90 -19.86 13.57 0.14
C PHE A 90 -18.73 13.55 1.18
N ASP A 91 -18.33 12.33 1.59
CA ASP A 91 -17.31 12.06 2.62
C ASP A 91 -16.02 11.47 2.04
N PHE A 92 -16.04 11.03 0.80
CA PHE A 92 -14.94 10.38 0.10
C PHE A 92 -14.97 10.77 -1.38
N ILE A 93 -13.79 10.83 -1.99
CA ILE A 93 -13.67 10.98 -3.44
C ILE A 93 -12.51 10.16 -3.99
N LYS A 94 -12.76 9.39 -5.07
CA LYS A 94 -11.75 8.83 -5.97
C LYS A 94 -11.51 9.78 -7.11
N ILE A 95 -10.26 10.09 -7.41
CA ILE A 95 -9.88 11.01 -8.46
C ILE A 95 -8.92 10.32 -9.43
N ASP A 96 -9.39 10.12 -10.65
CA ASP A 96 -8.62 9.58 -11.77
C ASP A 96 -7.79 10.68 -12.47
N PHE A 97 -7.03 10.30 -13.50
CA PHE A 97 -6.14 11.19 -14.25
C PHE A 97 -6.28 11.04 -15.78
N CYS A 98 -7.31 10.41 -16.28
CA CYS A 98 -7.52 10.24 -17.72
C CYS A 98 -7.55 11.57 -18.46
N GLY A 99 -8.26 12.57 -17.93
CA GLY A 99 -8.37 13.89 -18.50
C GLY A 99 -7.14 14.78 -18.33
N GLY A 100 -6.17 14.37 -17.48
CA GLY A 100 -4.90 15.05 -17.27
C GLY A 100 -3.75 14.50 -18.13
N ASP A 101 -3.84 13.24 -18.54
CA ASP A 101 -2.78 12.54 -19.29
C ASP A 101 -2.80 12.92 -20.77
N ALA A 102 -1.66 13.37 -21.31
CA ALA A 102 -1.53 13.78 -22.71
C ALA A 102 -1.85 12.67 -23.72
N LYS A 103 -1.78 11.40 -23.32
CA LYS A 103 -2.01 10.23 -24.18
C LYS A 103 -3.45 9.72 -24.10
N GLN A 104 -4.14 10.03 -23.00
CA GLN A 104 -5.45 9.44 -22.65
C GLN A 104 -6.61 10.46 -22.70
N ASN A 105 -6.40 11.65 -23.21
CA ASN A 105 -7.46 12.64 -23.34
C ASN A 105 -7.44 13.33 -24.72
N PHE A 106 -8.60 13.84 -25.13
CA PHE A 106 -8.75 14.51 -26.43
C PHE A 106 -7.99 15.83 -26.51
N ASP A 107 -7.77 16.47 -25.38
CA ASP A 107 -7.15 17.78 -25.27
C ASP A 107 -5.62 17.70 -25.19
N GLN A 108 -5.06 16.52 -24.95
CA GLN A 108 -3.63 16.27 -24.81
C GLN A 108 -2.94 17.23 -23.82
N LEU A 109 -3.58 17.47 -22.68
CA LEU A 109 -3.16 18.52 -21.74
C LEU A 109 -1.77 18.27 -21.14
N GLY A 110 -1.42 17.01 -20.84
CA GLY A 110 -0.12 16.68 -20.25
C GLY A 110 0.15 17.41 -18.93
N LEU A 111 -0.82 17.34 -18.01
CA LEU A 111 -0.76 18.03 -16.72
C LEU A 111 0.24 17.36 -15.79
N ASP A 112 0.83 18.12 -14.88
CA ASP A 112 1.63 17.57 -13.77
C ASP A 112 0.71 16.95 -12.71
N GLU A 113 1.00 15.70 -12.36
CA GLU A 113 0.18 14.91 -11.43
C GLU A 113 0.20 15.51 -10.03
N GLN A 114 1.37 15.78 -9.48
CA GLN A 114 1.51 16.31 -8.13
C GLN A 114 0.85 17.68 -8.00
N GLU A 115 1.04 18.57 -8.96
CA GLU A 115 0.39 19.89 -8.97
C GLU A 115 -1.13 19.75 -8.99
N ARG A 116 -1.68 18.87 -9.84
CA ARG A 116 -3.14 18.69 -9.99
C ARG A 116 -3.79 18.14 -8.73
N TYR A 117 -3.27 17.03 -8.20
CA TYR A 117 -3.82 16.44 -6.98
C TYR A 117 -3.64 17.35 -5.76
N THR A 118 -2.54 18.11 -5.69
CA THR A 118 -2.34 19.12 -4.65
C THR A 118 -3.36 20.27 -4.76
N ALA A 119 -3.66 20.74 -5.97
CA ALA A 119 -4.66 21.79 -6.18
C ALA A 119 -6.05 21.34 -5.73
N ILE A 120 -6.45 20.11 -6.08
CA ILE A 120 -7.74 19.54 -5.68
C ILE A 120 -7.79 19.34 -4.16
N HIS A 121 -6.73 18.78 -3.55
CA HIS A 121 -6.63 18.65 -2.09
C HIS A 121 -6.84 19.99 -1.39
N ASN A 122 -6.15 21.03 -1.85
CA ASN A 122 -6.29 22.39 -1.31
C ASN A 122 -7.72 22.95 -1.48
N ALA A 123 -8.36 22.68 -2.61
CA ALA A 123 -9.75 23.06 -2.86
C ALA A 123 -10.71 22.34 -1.88
N ILE A 124 -10.50 21.05 -1.62
CA ILE A 124 -11.25 20.27 -0.62
C ILE A 124 -11.06 20.89 0.77
N LEU A 125 -9.83 21.15 1.20
CA LEU A 125 -9.56 21.77 2.50
C LEU A 125 -10.21 23.14 2.65
N ALA A 126 -10.23 23.93 1.58
CA ALA A 126 -10.84 25.25 1.55
C ALA A 126 -12.38 25.21 1.67
N THR A 127 -13.02 24.07 1.50
CA THR A 127 -14.44 23.87 1.82
C THR A 127 -14.73 23.87 3.33
N GLY A 128 -13.71 23.66 4.16
CA GLY A 128 -13.81 23.44 5.61
C GLY A 128 -14.02 21.97 6.00
N ARG A 129 -14.25 21.07 5.03
CA ARG A 129 -14.44 19.61 5.23
C ARG A 129 -13.09 18.89 5.29
N LYS A 130 -12.44 18.91 6.46
CA LYS A 130 -11.16 18.24 6.70
C LYS A 130 -11.30 16.72 6.88
N ASP A 131 -12.51 16.24 7.01
CA ASP A 131 -12.88 14.84 7.19
C ASP A 131 -13.05 14.06 5.87
N VAL A 132 -13.05 14.76 4.73
CA VAL A 132 -13.14 14.13 3.41
C VAL A 132 -11.88 13.34 3.12
N ARG A 133 -12.06 12.08 2.73
CA ARG A 133 -10.99 11.18 2.33
C ARG A 133 -10.80 11.22 0.82
N MET A 134 -9.60 11.58 0.38
CA MET A 134 -9.24 11.59 -1.04
C MET A 134 -8.44 10.33 -1.39
N ASN A 135 -8.83 9.64 -2.47
CA ASN A 135 -8.10 8.57 -3.10
C ASN A 135 -7.51 9.08 -4.43
N VAL A 136 -6.21 8.92 -4.59
CA VAL A 136 -5.49 9.23 -5.84
C VAL A 136 -5.45 7.99 -6.71
N CYS A 137 -5.99 8.06 -7.92
CA CYS A 137 -5.99 6.93 -8.84
C CYS A 137 -5.16 7.26 -10.09
N ARG A 138 -3.93 6.75 -10.10
CA ARG A 138 -2.99 6.95 -11.23
C ARG A 138 -2.55 5.61 -11.86
N TRP A 139 -3.14 4.50 -11.41
CA TRP A 139 -2.90 3.13 -11.90
C TRP A 139 -1.48 2.61 -11.70
N ASN A 140 -0.72 3.22 -10.82
CA ASN A 140 0.61 2.85 -10.34
C ASN A 140 0.92 3.64 -9.06
N PHE A 141 1.95 3.26 -8.32
CA PHE A 141 2.40 4.05 -7.17
C PHE A 141 2.78 5.47 -7.62
N PRO A 142 2.04 6.50 -7.17
CA PRO A 142 2.17 7.84 -7.78
C PRO A 142 3.40 8.61 -7.33
N GLY A 143 4.07 8.17 -6.27
CA GLY A 143 5.23 8.82 -5.67
C GLY A 143 5.01 9.21 -4.22
N THR A 144 6.10 9.55 -3.52
CA THR A 144 6.08 9.88 -2.09
C THR A 144 5.27 11.13 -1.74
N TRP A 145 5.10 12.04 -2.69
CA TRP A 145 4.28 13.26 -2.54
C TRP A 145 2.81 12.97 -2.19
N VAL A 146 2.31 11.80 -2.56
CA VAL A 146 0.91 11.43 -2.33
C VAL A 146 0.54 11.38 -0.84
N HIS A 147 1.53 11.15 0.03
CA HIS A 147 1.36 11.20 1.49
C HIS A 147 0.83 12.53 2.02
N ASP A 148 1.16 13.64 1.35
CA ASP A 148 0.76 14.97 1.80
C ASP A 148 -0.68 15.30 1.42
N VAL A 149 -1.23 14.64 0.40
CA VAL A 149 -2.52 15.03 -0.20
C VAL A 149 -3.63 13.98 -0.09
N ALA A 150 -3.30 12.68 0.04
CA ALA A 150 -4.29 11.62 -0.04
C ALA A 150 -4.40 10.78 1.24
N PHE A 151 -5.57 10.16 1.41
CA PHE A 151 -5.83 9.13 2.41
C PHE A 151 -5.42 7.73 1.89
N SER A 152 -5.61 7.49 0.60
CA SER A 152 -5.21 6.26 -0.08
C SER A 152 -4.86 6.54 -1.54
N TRP A 153 -4.12 5.64 -2.16
CA TRP A 153 -3.71 5.77 -3.55
C TRP A 153 -3.58 4.42 -4.22
N ARG A 154 -4.09 4.32 -5.44
CA ARG A 154 -3.95 3.15 -6.30
C ARG A 154 -2.48 2.87 -6.60
N ILE A 155 -2.08 1.61 -6.51
CA ILE A 155 -0.69 1.18 -6.75
C ILE A 155 -0.54 0.38 -8.04
N SER A 156 -1.62 0.07 -8.72
CA SER A 156 -1.64 -0.81 -9.88
C SER A 156 -2.66 -0.37 -10.93
N GLN A 157 -2.59 -0.99 -12.10
CA GLN A 157 -3.67 -0.94 -13.11
C GLN A 157 -4.97 -1.49 -12.51
N ASP A 158 -6.09 -1.22 -13.18
CA ASP A 158 -7.40 -1.70 -12.74
C ASP A 158 -7.43 -3.21 -12.66
N ILE A 159 -8.04 -3.70 -11.58
CA ILE A 159 -8.22 -5.12 -11.34
C ILE A 159 -9.28 -5.69 -12.31
N ASN A 160 -9.10 -6.94 -12.67
CA ASN A 160 -10.15 -7.75 -13.27
C ASN A 160 -10.28 -9.10 -12.51
N PRO A 161 -11.41 -9.82 -12.64
CA PRO A 161 -11.68 -11.03 -11.89
C PRO A 161 -10.88 -12.23 -12.42
N SER A 162 -9.55 -12.15 -12.37
CA SER A 162 -8.64 -13.21 -12.76
C SER A 162 -7.47 -13.34 -11.80
N TRP A 163 -6.97 -14.56 -11.65
CA TRP A 163 -5.80 -14.84 -10.82
C TRP A 163 -4.57 -13.99 -11.22
N GLU A 164 -4.30 -13.89 -12.51
CA GLU A 164 -3.15 -13.14 -13.01
C GLU A 164 -3.21 -11.65 -12.61
N SER A 165 -4.41 -11.06 -12.63
CA SER A 165 -4.60 -9.68 -12.17
C SER A 165 -4.33 -9.55 -10.68
N VAL A 166 -4.92 -10.41 -9.85
CA VAL A 166 -4.73 -10.43 -8.39
C VAL A 166 -3.27 -10.65 -8.03
N LYS A 167 -2.64 -11.67 -8.63
CA LYS A 167 -1.22 -12.00 -8.43
C LYS A 167 -0.29 -10.83 -8.78
N ASN A 168 -0.56 -10.16 -9.90
CA ASN A 168 0.24 -9.02 -10.34
C ASN A 168 0.10 -7.82 -9.38
N ILE A 169 -1.11 -7.54 -8.89
CA ILE A 169 -1.36 -6.46 -7.94
C ILE A 169 -0.67 -6.76 -6.59
N ILE A 170 -0.77 -8.01 -6.09
CA ILE A 170 -0.06 -8.42 -4.88
C ILE A 170 1.44 -8.19 -5.06
N ARG A 171 2.03 -8.63 -6.19
CA ARG A 171 3.46 -8.45 -6.48
C ARG A 171 3.89 -6.98 -6.43
N GLN A 172 3.08 -6.07 -7.00
CA GLN A 172 3.36 -4.64 -6.99
C GLN A 172 3.32 -4.04 -5.58
N ASN A 173 2.53 -4.62 -4.66
CA ASN A 173 2.38 -4.10 -3.30
C ASN A 173 3.34 -4.71 -2.27
N LEU A 174 4.06 -5.80 -2.60
CA LEU A 174 4.90 -6.54 -1.64
C LEU A 174 5.91 -5.66 -0.90
N TYR A 175 6.50 -4.69 -1.59
CA TYR A 175 7.57 -3.84 -1.07
C TYR A 175 7.12 -2.41 -0.71
N LEU A 176 5.82 -2.10 -0.77
CA LEU A 176 5.31 -0.76 -0.49
C LEU A 176 4.92 -0.54 0.99
N SER A 177 5.32 -1.43 1.90
CA SER A 177 4.91 -1.37 3.32
C SER A 177 5.37 -0.09 4.03
N ALA A 178 6.51 0.49 3.65
CA ALA A 178 7.02 1.73 4.22
C ALA A 178 6.12 2.95 3.95
N TYR A 179 5.26 2.88 2.94
CA TYR A 179 4.38 3.98 2.54
C TYR A 179 2.99 3.90 3.18
N ALA A 180 2.68 2.81 3.91
CA ALA A 180 1.42 2.64 4.61
C ALA A 180 1.54 2.95 6.11
N SER A 181 0.57 3.67 6.65
CA SER A 181 0.44 4.00 8.07
C SER A 181 -1.00 4.37 8.39
N GLU A 182 -1.31 4.69 9.65
CA GLU A 182 -2.64 5.17 10.01
C GLU A 182 -3.08 6.36 9.12
N GLY A 183 -4.21 6.20 8.43
CA GLY A 183 -4.77 7.20 7.52
C GLY A 183 -4.04 7.36 6.17
N LYS A 184 -3.12 6.45 5.84
CA LYS A 184 -2.31 6.44 4.61
C LYS A 184 -2.19 5.02 4.08
N TYR A 185 -2.87 4.70 2.99
CA TYR A 185 -3.02 3.31 2.54
C TYR A 185 -2.72 3.12 1.06
N ASN A 186 -1.93 2.09 0.77
CA ASN A 186 -1.77 1.55 -0.57
C ASN A 186 -3.07 0.85 -0.98
N ASP A 187 -3.67 1.31 -2.08
CA ASP A 187 -4.94 0.81 -2.58
C ASP A 187 -4.70 -0.21 -3.71
N MET A 188 -5.01 -1.47 -3.42
CA MET A 188 -4.87 -2.60 -4.34
C MET A 188 -6.10 -2.78 -5.24
N ASP A 189 -7.01 -1.77 -5.28
CA ASP A 189 -8.26 -1.79 -6.02
C ASP A 189 -9.39 -2.63 -5.38
N MET A 190 -10.51 -2.74 -6.07
CA MET A 190 -11.73 -3.38 -5.60
C MET A 190 -11.57 -4.88 -5.33
N LEU A 191 -12.50 -5.42 -4.55
CA LEU A 191 -12.62 -6.85 -4.29
C LEU A 191 -13.50 -7.50 -5.35
N GLU A 192 -12.91 -8.38 -6.16
CA GLU A 192 -13.55 -9.14 -7.23
C GLU A 192 -14.03 -10.54 -6.78
N ILE A 193 -14.40 -10.69 -5.52
CA ILE A 193 -14.75 -11.95 -4.88
C ILE A 193 -16.01 -12.55 -5.47
N GLY A 194 -15.95 -13.86 -5.81
CA GLY A 194 -17.10 -14.58 -6.36
C GLY A 194 -17.38 -14.28 -7.83
N ARG A 195 -16.47 -13.67 -8.55
CA ARG A 195 -16.60 -13.30 -9.97
C ARG A 195 -15.88 -14.25 -10.93
N GLY A 196 -15.69 -15.51 -10.56
CA GLY A 196 -15.20 -16.56 -11.45
C GLY A 196 -13.82 -17.12 -11.09
N MET A 197 -13.12 -16.57 -10.13
CA MET A 197 -11.91 -17.15 -9.56
C MET A 197 -12.24 -18.39 -8.71
N SER A 198 -11.26 -19.25 -8.48
CA SER A 198 -11.38 -20.36 -7.55
C SER A 198 -11.54 -19.89 -6.10
N GLU A 199 -11.98 -20.79 -5.22
CA GLU A 199 -12.12 -20.46 -3.81
C GLU A 199 -10.82 -20.05 -3.14
N GLU A 200 -9.72 -20.70 -3.46
CA GLU A 200 -8.42 -20.38 -2.90
C GLU A 200 -7.89 -19.04 -3.44
N GLU A 201 -8.16 -18.72 -4.70
CA GLU A 201 -7.85 -17.41 -5.27
C GLU A 201 -8.70 -16.29 -4.64
N ASP A 202 -10.00 -16.51 -4.43
CA ASP A 202 -10.86 -15.57 -3.70
C ASP A 202 -10.36 -15.35 -2.26
N LYS A 203 -9.96 -16.43 -1.55
CA LYS A 203 -9.37 -16.33 -0.20
C LYS A 203 -8.06 -15.54 -0.23
N THR A 204 -7.18 -15.81 -1.20
CA THR A 204 -5.93 -15.08 -1.36
C THR A 204 -6.19 -13.62 -1.65
N HIS A 205 -7.09 -13.31 -2.56
CA HIS A 205 -7.47 -11.95 -2.88
C HIS A 205 -7.92 -11.19 -1.62
N PHE A 206 -8.92 -11.70 -0.92
CA PHE A 206 -9.45 -11.04 0.28
C PHE A 206 -8.42 -10.98 1.41
N GLY A 207 -7.72 -12.08 1.69
CA GLY A 207 -6.74 -12.16 2.76
C GLY A 207 -5.55 -11.23 2.56
N MET A 208 -5.01 -11.17 1.35
CA MET A 208 -3.89 -10.26 1.03
C MET A 208 -4.29 -8.79 1.13
N TRP A 209 -5.50 -8.39 0.66
CA TRP A 209 -6.01 -7.05 0.90
C TRP A 209 -6.13 -6.74 2.40
N CYS A 210 -6.55 -7.73 3.21
CA CYS A 210 -6.67 -7.54 4.64
C CYS A 210 -5.31 -7.38 5.34
N ILE A 211 -4.33 -8.25 5.09
CA ILE A 211 -3.05 -8.16 5.79
C ILE A 211 -2.19 -6.98 5.30
N MET A 212 -2.38 -6.57 4.05
CA MET A 212 -1.72 -5.39 3.49
C MET A 212 -2.44 -4.07 3.82
N SER A 213 -3.50 -4.10 4.61
CA SER A 213 -4.28 -2.90 5.02
C SER A 213 -4.78 -2.07 3.84
N SER A 214 -5.01 -2.71 2.68
CA SER A 214 -5.61 -2.05 1.54
C SER A 214 -7.07 -1.68 1.82
N PRO A 215 -7.60 -0.59 1.30
CA PRO A 215 -9.03 -0.30 1.35
C PRO A 215 -9.86 -1.50 0.87
N LEU A 216 -10.88 -1.89 1.63
CA LEU A 216 -11.78 -2.98 1.26
C LEU A 216 -13.00 -2.40 0.53
N LEU A 217 -12.94 -2.37 -0.79
CA LEU A 217 -13.98 -1.84 -1.66
C LEU A 217 -14.65 -2.97 -2.42
N ILE A 218 -15.89 -3.32 -2.10
CA ILE A 218 -16.61 -4.41 -2.73
C ILE A 218 -16.98 -4.04 -4.17
N GLY A 219 -16.44 -4.76 -5.16
CA GLY A 219 -16.69 -4.58 -6.59
C GLY A 219 -17.65 -5.62 -7.20
N CYS A 220 -18.18 -6.55 -6.40
CA CYS A 220 -19.13 -7.57 -6.86
C CYS A 220 -20.58 -7.19 -6.57
N ASP A 221 -21.52 -7.79 -7.32
CA ASP A 221 -22.96 -7.61 -7.11
C ASP A 221 -23.43 -8.42 -5.89
N LEU A 222 -23.72 -7.73 -4.79
CA LEU A 222 -24.18 -8.34 -3.54
C LEU A 222 -25.59 -8.98 -3.64
N THR A 223 -26.33 -8.71 -4.71
CA THR A 223 -27.69 -9.30 -4.91
C THR A 223 -27.63 -10.71 -5.50
N THR A 224 -26.52 -11.04 -6.17
CA THR A 224 -26.31 -12.32 -6.86
C THR A 224 -25.14 -13.14 -6.32
N ILE A 225 -24.37 -12.60 -5.40
CA ILE A 225 -23.19 -13.23 -4.82
C ILE A 225 -23.55 -14.54 -4.08
N SER A 226 -22.69 -15.56 -4.17
CA SER A 226 -22.88 -16.81 -3.44
C SER A 226 -22.79 -16.59 -1.92
N GLU A 227 -23.50 -17.43 -1.13
CA GLU A 227 -23.37 -17.39 0.33
C GLU A 227 -21.93 -17.61 0.82
N LYS A 228 -21.14 -18.41 0.08
CA LYS A 228 -19.74 -18.70 0.39
C LYS A 228 -18.88 -17.46 0.25
N SER A 229 -18.98 -16.78 -0.88
CA SER A 229 -18.28 -15.51 -1.13
C SER A 229 -18.72 -14.42 -0.15
N LEU A 230 -20.03 -14.36 0.15
CA LEU A 230 -20.55 -13.43 1.14
C LEU A 230 -20.02 -13.72 2.57
N ARG A 231 -19.86 -15.00 2.95
CA ARG A 231 -19.23 -15.35 4.22
C ARG A 231 -17.77 -14.92 4.28
N LEU A 232 -17.02 -15.05 3.19
CA LEU A 232 -15.64 -14.58 3.11
C LEU A 232 -15.56 -13.06 3.30
N LEU A 233 -16.34 -12.28 2.55
CA LEU A 233 -16.43 -10.83 2.68
C LEU A 233 -16.89 -10.35 4.06
N LYS A 234 -17.57 -11.21 4.83
CA LYS A 234 -18.04 -10.94 6.19
C LYS A 234 -17.14 -11.54 7.27
N ASN A 235 -15.96 -12.02 6.96
CA ASN A 235 -15.02 -12.56 7.93
C ASN A 235 -14.52 -11.45 8.85
N GLU A 236 -15.07 -11.37 10.04
CA GLU A 236 -14.83 -10.30 11.02
C GLU A 236 -13.38 -10.25 11.50
N GLU A 237 -12.68 -11.41 11.54
CA GLU A 237 -11.28 -11.45 11.99
C GLU A 237 -10.33 -10.92 10.92
N LEU A 238 -10.58 -11.22 9.64
CA LEU A 238 -9.81 -10.63 8.54
C LEU A 238 -10.12 -9.13 8.37
N ILE A 239 -11.38 -8.71 8.58
CA ILE A 239 -11.74 -7.29 8.59
C ILE A 239 -11.06 -6.58 9.77
N ALA A 240 -11.04 -7.17 10.97
CA ALA A 240 -10.32 -6.61 12.11
C ALA A 240 -8.81 -6.49 11.87
N LEU A 241 -8.21 -7.49 11.21
CA LEU A 241 -6.82 -7.44 10.77
C LEU A 241 -6.55 -6.25 9.83
N ASN A 242 -7.46 -5.99 8.88
CA ASN A 242 -7.38 -4.84 7.97
C ASN A 242 -7.52 -3.51 8.70
N GLN A 243 -8.39 -3.47 9.73
CA GLN A 243 -8.74 -2.27 10.49
C GLN A 243 -7.93 -2.11 11.78
N ASP A 244 -6.79 -2.81 11.91
CA ASP A 244 -5.91 -2.68 13.06
C ASP A 244 -5.48 -1.22 13.28
N VAL A 245 -5.45 -0.80 14.54
CA VAL A 245 -5.23 0.60 14.93
C VAL A 245 -3.89 1.18 14.49
N LEU A 246 -2.88 0.34 14.25
CA LEU A 246 -1.58 0.79 13.78
C LEU A 246 -1.60 1.19 12.30
N GLY A 247 -2.58 0.73 11.52
CA GLY A 247 -2.68 1.00 10.09
C GLY A 247 -1.50 0.47 9.25
N LEU A 248 -0.71 -0.47 9.80
CA LEU A 248 0.49 -0.98 9.15
C LEU A 248 0.14 -1.95 8.03
N GLN A 249 0.85 -1.87 6.93
CA GLN A 249 0.91 -2.92 5.92
C GLN A 249 1.94 -3.98 6.34
N ALA A 250 1.63 -5.26 6.09
CA ALA A 250 2.60 -6.33 6.30
C ALA A 250 3.79 -6.19 5.34
N TYR A 251 4.97 -6.50 5.85
CA TYR A 251 6.22 -6.53 5.08
C TYR A 251 6.69 -7.97 4.87
N VAL A 252 7.45 -8.20 3.81
CA VAL A 252 8.04 -9.50 3.50
C VAL A 252 9.17 -9.78 4.49
N VAL A 253 9.09 -10.95 5.15
CA VAL A 253 10.13 -11.47 6.05
C VAL A 253 11.01 -12.45 5.30
N LYS A 254 10.41 -13.24 4.39
CA LYS A 254 11.10 -14.32 3.69
C LYS A 254 10.40 -14.63 2.36
N GLN A 255 11.21 -14.90 1.35
CA GLN A 255 10.76 -15.43 0.06
C GLN A 255 11.45 -16.77 -0.21
N MET A 256 10.70 -17.75 -0.70
CA MET A 256 11.20 -19.08 -1.05
C MET A 256 10.44 -19.59 -2.27
N ASP A 257 11.08 -19.59 -3.44
CA ASP A 257 10.54 -20.21 -4.67
C ASP A 257 9.06 -19.87 -4.97
N GLY A 258 8.71 -18.58 -4.90
CA GLY A 258 7.36 -18.09 -5.16
C GLY A 258 6.40 -18.18 -3.96
N VAL A 259 6.89 -18.59 -2.78
CA VAL A 259 6.17 -18.46 -1.52
C VAL A 259 6.72 -17.27 -0.73
N TYR A 260 5.82 -16.43 -0.25
CA TYR A 260 6.15 -15.23 0.54
C TYR A 260 5.59 -15.37 1.95
N ILE A 261 6.43 -15.07 2.94
CA ILE A 261 6.04 -14.97 4.35
C ILE A 261 6.05 -13.48 4.70
N LEU A 262 4.88 -12.98 5.10
CA LEU A 262 4.70 -11.57 5.48
C LEU A 262 4.29 -11.48 6.93
N THR A 263 4.65 -10.36 7.59
CA THR A 263 4.22 -10.09 8.97
C THR A 263 3.92 -8.61 9.18
N LYS A 264 3.04 -8.32 10.13
CA LYS A 264 2.85 -6.98 10.68
C LYS A 264 2.53 -7.05 12.17
N ASP A 265 2.90 -6.03 12.90
CA ASP A 265 2.49 -5.84 14.29
C ASP A 265 0.99 -5.59 14.38
N LEU A 266 0.37 -6.02 15.45
CA LEU A 266 -1.03 -5.75 15.77
C LEU A 266 -1.13 -5.07 17.12
N GLU A 267 -2.07 -4.12 17.22
CA GLU A 267 -2.44 -3.41 18.45
C GLU A 267 -1.34 -2.51 19.02
N GLU A 268 -0.10 -3.00 19.10
CA GLU A 268 1.06 -2.29 19.63
C GLU A 268 2.33 -2.61 18.83
N VAL A 269 3.13 -1.60 18.51
CA VAL A 269 4.41 -1.79 17.82
C VAL A 269 5.37 -2.60 18.69
N ASN A 270 5.93 -3.66 18.11
CA ASN A 270 6.77 -4.64 18.79
C ASN A 270 6.11 -5.26 20.04
N GLY A 271 4.76 -5.26 20.09
CA GLY A 271 3.98 -6.02 21.05
C GLY A 271 4.12 -7.53 20.83
N ASN A 272 3.60 -8.34 21.75
CA ASN A 272 3.72 -9.79 21.69
C ASN A 272 2.80 -10.44 20.65
N THR A 273 1.97 -9.63 19.97
CA THR A 273 0.99 -10.06 18.98
C THR A 273 1.38 -9.57 17.60
N CYS A 274 1.35 -10.47 16.61
CA CYS A 274 1.52 -10.13 15.21
C CYS A 274 0.61 -10.96 14.30
N ALA A 275 0.38 -10.48 13.09
CA ALA A 275 -0.21 -11.27 12.02
C ALA A 275 0.87 -11.79 11.10
N VAL A 276 0.68 -13.00 10.60
CA VAL A 276 1.56 -13.65 9.62
C VAL A 276 0.72 -14.18 8.48
N ALA A 277 1.10 -13.85 7.25
CA ALA A 277 0.56 -14.47 6.04
C ALA A 277 1.62 -15.35 5.38
N VAL A 278 1.21 -16.52 4.91
CA VAL A 278 1.99 -17.37 4.01
C VAL A 278 1.25 -17.41 2.69
N TYR A 279 1.80 -16.78 1.69
CA TYR A 279 1.23 -16.63 0.36
C TYR A 279 2.00 -17.47 -0.66
N ASN A 280 1.32 -18.39 -1.31
CA ASN A 280 1.84 -19.24 -2.37
C ASN A 280 1.39 -18.73 -3.74
N SER A 281 2.30 -18.12 -4.49
CA SER A 281 2.02 -17.58 -5.82
C SER A 281 2.20 -18.61 -6.95
N THR A 282 2.55 -19.87 -6.61
CA THR A 282 2.87 -20.93 -7.57
C THR A 282 1.66 -21.80 -7.89
N ASP A 283 1.75 -22.56 -8.99
CA ASP A 283 0.73 -23.49 -9.45
C ASP A 283 0.76 -24.85 -8.72
N GLU A 284 1.59 -24.98 -7.67
CA GLU A 284 1.74 -26.22 -6.90
C GLU A 284 1.45 -25.98 -5.42
N GLU A 285 0.94 -27.01 -4.75
CA GLU A 285 0.83 -27.00 -3.29
C GLU A 285 2.22 -26.95 -2.64
N ARG A 286 2.38 -26.18 -1.59
CA ARG A 286 3.62 -26.03 -0.82
C ARG A 286 3.38 -26.29 0.67
N THR A 287 4.29 -26.99 1.32
CA THR A 287 4.32 -27.11 2.78
C THR A 287 5.46 -26.28 3.32
N ILE A 288 5.15 -25.33 4.19
CA ILE A 288 6.09 -24.39 4.77
C ILE A 288 6.19 -24.62 6.27
N HIS A 289 7.40 -24.63 6.76
CA HIS A 289 7.71 -24.64 8.19
C HIS A 289 7.93 -23.19 8.66
N LEU A 290 7.12 -22.71 9.59
CA LEU A 290 7.24 -21.37 10.15
C LEU A 290 8.13 -21.42 11.40
N ASP A 291 9.23 -20.67 11.35
CA ASP A 291 10.07 -20.42 12.51
C ASP A 291 9.58 -19.14 13.21
N PHE A 292 9.10 -19.25 14.43
CA PHE A 292 8.61 -18.08 15.18
C PHE A 292 9.71 -17.07 15.51
N ALA A 293 10.98 -17.47 15.43
CA ALA A 293 12.11 -16.57 15.54
C ALA A 293 12.18 -15.57 14.37
N ASP A 294 11.66 -15.92 13.19
CA ASP A 294 11.56 -14.99 12.05
C ASP A 294 10.63 -13.78 12.37
N PHE A 295 9.74 -13.95 13.35
CA PHE A 295 8.83 -12.89 13.85
C PHE A 295 9.28 -12.35 15.21
N TYR A 296 10.48 -12.73 15.66
CA TYR A 296 11.08 -12.36 16.96
C TYR A 296 10.29 -12.86 18.17
N LEU A 297 9.36 -13.81 18.00
CA LEU A 297 8.60 -14.43 19.08
C LEU A 297 9.42 -15.52 19.79
N ARG A 298 9.27 -15.61 21.12
CA ARG A 298 9.97 -16.57 21.96
C ARG A 298 9.02 -17.28 22.92
N GLY A 299 9.38 -18.50 23.29
CA GLY A 299 8.59 -19.35 24.16
C GLY A 299 7.38 -19.95 23.45
N ASP A 300 6.32 -20.22 24.22
CA ASP A 300 5.08 -20.75 23.66
C ASP A 300 4.35 -19.69 22.85
N VAL A 301 3.98 -20.01 21.60
CA VAL A 301 3.23 -19.14 20.69
C VAL A 301 1.86 -19.75 20.45
N SER A 302 0.81 -19.01 20.76
CA SER A 302 -0.57 -19.35 20.39
C SER A 302 -0.81 -19.00 18.93
N VAL A 303 -1.37 -19.92 18.17
CA VAL A 303 -1.64 -19.76 16.73
C VAL A 303 -3.14 -19.81 16.49
N ARG A 304 -3.70 -18.78 15.87
CA ARG A 304 -5.09 -18.70 15.43
C ARG A 304 -5.19 -18.53 13.93
N ASP A 305 -5.92 -19.41 13.25
CA ASP A 305 -6.25 -19.30 11.83
C ASP A 305 -7.39 -18.30 11.64
N LEU A 306 -7.12 -17.21 10.90
CA LEU A 306 -8.09 -16.14 10.71
C LEU A 306 -9.12 -16.43 9.62
N PHE A 307 -8.82 -17.32 8.65
CA PHE A 307 -9.82 -17.75 7.68
C PHE A 307 -10.84 -18.69 8.31
N GLU A 308 -10.35 -19.69 9.05
CA GLU A 308 -11.18 -20.69 9.70
C GLU A 308 -11.73 -20.22 11.07
N ARG A 309 -11.24 -19.07 11.57
CA ARG A 309 -11.61 -18.47 12.86
C ARG A 309 -11.46 -19.46 14.02
N ARG A 310 -10.35 -20.20 14.00
CA ARG A 310 -10.11 -21.34 14.88
C ARG A 310 -8.73 -21.28 15.50
N ASP A 311 -8.68 -21.56 16.81
CA ASP A 311 -7.40 -21.75 17.50
C ASP A 311 -6.79 -23.09 17.10
N LEU A 312 -5.54 -23.05 16.68
CA LEU A 312 -4.76 -24.25 16.30
C LEU A 312 -3.96 -24.82 17.45
N GLY A 313 -3.84 -24.08 18.56
CA GLY A 313 -3.13 -24.48 19.75
C GLY A 313 -1.89 -23.64 20.05
N LYS A 314 -1.04 -24.16 20.94
CA LYS A 314 0.23 -23.55 21.32
C LYS A 314 1.38 -24.40 20.79
N TYR A 315 2.35 -23.74 20.25
CA TYR A 315 3.54 -24.36 19.67
C TYR A 315 4.78 -23.75 20.33
N LYS A 316 5.75 -24.59 20.60
CA LYS A 316 7.01 -24.18 21.17
C LYS A 316 8.09 -24.16 20.09
N ASP A 317 8.82 -23.06 20.00
CA ASP A 317 9.93 -22.86 19.07
C ASP A 317 9.56 -23.03 17.58
N ARG A 318 9.79 -24.19 16.95
CA ARG A 318 9.74 -24.39 15.50
C ARG A 318 8.73 -25.43 15.02
N ASP A 319 7.73 -25.75 15.80
CA ASP A 319 6.90 -26.94 15.52
C ASP A 319 5.64 -26.65 14.69
N PHE A 320 5.53 -25.51 14.00
CA PHE A 320 4.36 -25.18 13.21
C PHE A 320 4.64 -25.26 11.71
N SER A 321 3.99 -26.21 11.05
CA SER A 321 4.01 -26.35 9.60
C SER A 321 2.63 -26.15 9.03
N VAL A 322 2.55 -25.54 7.86
CA VAL A 322 1.29 -25.24 7.15
C VAL A 322 1.42 -25.65 5.69
N THR A 323 0.38 -26.30 5.18
CA THR A 323 0.24 -26.61 3.75
C THR A 323 -0.64 -25.57 3.09
N ILE A 324 -0.13 -24.98 2.01
CA ILE A 324 -0.79 -23.91 1.24
C ILE A 324 -1.03 -24.43 -0.17
N PRO A 325 -2.29 -24.54 -0.62
CA PRO A 325 -2.62 -24.91 -1.98
C PRO A 325 -1.98 -24.00 -3.03
N ALA A 326 -1.95 -24.43 -4.28
CA ALA A 326 -1.65 -23.55 -5.39
C ALA A 326 -2.50 -22.28 -5.33
N HIS A 327 -1.91 -21.12 -5.57
CA HIS A 327 -2.54 -19.79 -5.49
C HIS A 327 -3.12 -19.43 -4.10
N GLY A 328 -2.85 -20.25 -3.10
CA GLY A 328 -3.45 -20.15 -1.76
C GLY A 328 -2.73 -19.17 -0.83
N THR A 329 -3.44 -18.73 0.20
CA THR A 329 -2.90 -17.97 1.32
C THR A 329 -3.45 -18.51 2.62
N ARG A 330 -2.61 -18.51 3.67
CA ARG A 330 -3.04 -18.76 5.05
C ARG A 330 -2.60 -17.58 5.91
N ILE A 331 -3.50 -17.14 6.78
CA ILE A 331 -3.23 -15.98 7.65
C ILE A 331 -3.49 -16.37 9.09
N PHE A 332 -2.50 -16.10 9.92
CA PHE A 332 -2.51 -16.42 11.33
C PHE A 332 -2.31 -15.16 12.19
N ARG A 333 -3.01 -15.12 13.31
CA ARG A 333 -2.63 -14.29 14.44
C ARG A 333 -1.73 -15.15 15.35
N LEU A 334 -0.58 -14.60 15.69
CA LEU A 334 0.39 -15.20 16.58
C LEU A 334 0.47 -14.37 17.87
N ASP A 335 0.29 -15.02 19.01
CA ASP A 335 0.44 -14.40 20.33
C ASP A 335 1.58 -15.12 21.07
N GLY A 336 2.73 -14.48 21.17
CA GLY A 336 3.92 -14.99 21.85
C GLY A 336 3.95 -14.62 23.33
N LEU A 337 4.73 -15.37 24.11
CA LEU A 337 4.98 -15.05 25.52
C LEU A 337 5.89 -13.81 25.65
N GLU A 338 6.88 -13.74 24.79
CA GLU A 338 7.85 -12.64 24.70
C GLU A 338 8.15 -12.33 23.23
N ARG A 339 8.48 -11.07 22.93
CA ARG A 339 8.96 -10.67 21.60
C ARG A 339 10.23 -9.85 21.71
N GLY A 340 11.24 -10.25 20.92
CA GLY A 340 12.48 -9.49 20.73
C GLY A 340 12.28 -8.27 19.85
N GLU A 341 13.24 -7.36 19.86
CA GLU A 341 13.29 -6.26 18.90
C GLU A 341 13.58 -6.81 17.49
N ARG A 342 12.97 -6.19 16.46
CA ARG A 342 13.31 -6.51 15.07
C ARG A 342 14.77 -6.17 14.81
N THR A 343 15.50 -7.11 14.22
CA THR A 343 16.94 -6.95 13.94
C THR A 343 17.26 -6.89 12.45
N VAL A 344 16.42 -7.43 11.57
CA VAL A 344 16.64 -7.45 10.12
C VAL A 344 15.64 -6.51 9.43
N TYR A 345 16.16 -5.64 8.58
CA TYR A 345 15.40 -4.64 7.84
C TYR A 345 15.82 -4.69 6.37
N GLU A 346 15.01 -5.30 5.53
CA GLU A 346 15.22 -5.38 4.09
C GLU A 346 15.14 -3.99 3.45
N ALA A 347 16.00 -3.73 2.47
CA ALA A 347 16.05 -2.43 1.81
C ALA A 347 14.83 -2.17 0.93
N GLU A 348 14.31 -3.20 0.28
CA GLU A 348 13.10 -3.11 -0.54
C GLU A 348 11.84 -2.81 0.27
N CYS A 349 11.86 -3.06 1.59
CA CYS A 349 10.78 -2.69 2.51
C CYS A 349 11.02 -1.32 3.20
N ALA A 350 12.02 -0.54 2.76
CA ALA A 350 12.29 0.79 3.27
C ALA A 350 11.57 1.88 2.46
N TRP A 351 11.51 3.08 3.03
CA TRP A 351 11.10 4.28 2.30
C TRP A 351 12.18 4.71 1.32
N LEU A 352 11.86 4.76 0.04
CA LEU A 352 12.71 5.33 -1.00
C LEU A 352 12.16 6.71 -1.35
N GLN A 353 12.91 7.77 -1.03
CA GLN A 353 12.48 9.12 -1.35
C GLN A 353 12.53 9.33 -2.87
N ASP A 354 11.57 10.06 -3.41
CA ASP A 354 11.35 10.27 -4.84
C ASP A 354 11.06 8.98 -5.65
N TYR A 355 10.87 7.83 -4.98
CA TYR A 355 10.40 6.65 -5.67
C TYR A 355 9.01 6.90 -6.27
N GLN A 356 8.88 6.54 -7.52
CA GLN A 356 7.64 6.61 -8.27
C GLN A 356 7.64 5.46 -9.26
N GLU A 357 6.55 4.73 -9.34
CA GLU A 357 6.35 3.73 -10.38
C GLU A 357 5.57 4.37 -11.52
N ILE A 358 6.21 4.52 -12.67
CA ILE A 358 5.56 5.06 -13.86
C ILE A 358 5.08 3.89 -14.72
N LYS A 359 3.87 3.98 -15.25
CA LYS A 359 3.24 2.96 -16.10
C LYS A 359 4.21 2.44 -17.16
N ASN A 360 4.55 1.15 -17.07
CA ASN A 360 5.46 0.44 -17.98
C ASN A 360 6.91 0.96 -18.00
N HIS A 361 7.31 1.85 -17.10
CA HIS A 361 8.66 2.34 -16.98
C HIS A 361 9.04 2.51 -15.52
N LYS A 362 10.23 2.06 -15.16
CA LYS A 362 10.85 2.41 -13.89
C LYS A 362 11.21 3.89 -13.91
N ALA A 363 11.02 4.60 -12.81
CA ALA A 363 11.38 6.01 -12.73
C ALA A 363 12.88 6.20 -13.01
N PHE A 364 13.21 6.92 -14.07
CA PHE A 364 14.60 7.11 -14.45
C PHE A 364 15.33 8.02 -13.46
N GLY A 365 16.47 7.54 -12.95
CA GLY A 365 17.33 8.31 -12.05
C GLY A 365 16.87 8.36 -10.59
N THR A 366 15.93 7.51 -10.19
CA THR A 366 15.55 7.25 -8.80
C THR A 366 15.89 5.81 -8.38
N ALA A 367 15.87 5.55 -7.09
CA ALA A 367 15.98 4.19 -6.56
C ALA A 367 14.87 3.28 -7.11
N ILE A 368 15.22 2.03 -7.36
CA ILE A 368 14.30 0.99 -7.85
C ILE A 368 14.52 -0.33 -7.11
N TYR A 369 13.49 -1.14 -7.06
CA TYR A 369 13.59 -2.54 -6.63
C TYR A 369 14.10 -3.41 -7.78
N GLU A 370 15.03 -4.32 -7.46
CA GLU A 370 15.58 -5.29 -8.41
C GLU A 370 15.61 -6.68 -7.78
N ASP A 371 14.99 -7.65 -8.46
CA ASP A 371 15.04 -9.04 -8.03
C ASP A 371 16.48 -9.56 -8.13
N ASP A 372 17.02 -10.10 -7.04
CA ASP A 372 18.34 -10.73 -6.99
C ASP A 372 18.32 -11.90 -5.99
N GLY A 373 18.41 -13.12 -6.53
CA GLY A 373 18.38 -14.34 -5.72
C GLY A 373 19.58 -14.54 -4.79
N ASN A 374 20.63 -13.70 -4.88
CA ASN A 374 21.79 -13.72 -3.98
C ASN A 374 21.57 -12.81 -2.77
N CYS A 375 20.57 -11.93 -2.83
CA CYS A 375 20.23 -11.00 -1.77
C CYS A 375 19.18 -11.59 -0.80
N SER A 376 19.17 -11.09 0.41
CA SER A 376 18.14 -11.40 1.41
C SER A 376 16.76 -10.99 0.89
N GLY A 377 15.73 -11.72 1.26
CA GLY A 377 14.39 -11.43 0.75
C GLY A 377 14.18 -11.66 -0.75
N GLY A 378 15.27 -11.92 -1.51
CA GLY A 378 15.24 -12.14 -2.95
C GLY A 378 15.25 -10.86 -3.80
N ALA A 379 15.52 -9.71 -3.22
CA ALA A 379 15.57 -8.41 -3.89
C ALA A 379 16.60 -7.48 -3.25
N LYS A 380 16.89 -6.37 -3.94
CA LYS A 380 17.74 -5.29 -3.47
C LYS A 380 17.23 -3.95 -3.98
N VAL A 381 17.78 -2.85 -3.46
CA VAL A 381 17.50 -1.50 -3.95
C VAL A 381 18.72 -0.97 -4.69
N THR A 382 18.52 -0.57 -5.94
CA THR A 382 19.55 -0.02 -6.82
C THR A 382 19.26 1.45 -7.17
N GLY A 383 20.24 2.16 -7.75
CA GLY A 383 20.06 3.51 -8.25
C GLY A 383 19.89 4.58 -7.16
N LEU A 384 20.37 4.33 -5.95
CA LEU A 384 20.40 5.27 -4.84
C LEU A 384 21.50 6.33 -4.99
N GLY A 385 21.28 7.52 -4.41
CA GLY A 385 22.27 8.60 -4.37
C GLY A 385 22.25 9.55 -5.57
N ASN A 386 23.37 10.25 -5.80
CA ASN A 386 23.62 11.25 -6.85
C ASN A 386 22.70 12.50 -6.80
N ARG A 387 21.92 12.66 -5.73
CA ARG A 387 21.14 13.85 -5.38
C ARG A 387 20.60 13.71 -3.96
N ASP A 388 20.36 14.82 -3.29
CA ASP A 388 19.92 14.85 -1.89
C ASP A 388 18.55 14.20 -1.65
N SER A 389 17.68 14.24 -2.66
CA SER A 389 16.34 13.65 -2.58
C SER A 389 16.26 12.16 -2.94
N ASN A 390 17.38 11.53 -3.34
CA ASN A 390 17.39 10.11 -3.72
C ASN A 390 18.09 9.28 -2.63
N TYR A 391 17.34 8.94 -1.57
CA TYR A 391 17.85 8.20 -0.43
C TYR A 391 16.90 7.06 0.00
N LEU A 392 17.43 6.16 0.80
CA LEU A 392 16.70 5.10 1.48
C LEU A 392 16.59 5.43 2.97
N GLU A 393 15.40 5.26 3.59
CA GLU A 393 15.20 5.45 5.02
C GLU A 393 14.30 4.37 5.63
N TRP A 394 14.76 3.71 6.67
CA TRP A 394 13.92 2.88 7.52
C TRP A 394 13.26 3.76 8.59
N HIS A 395 11.95 3.91 8.54
CA HIS A 395 11.18 4.78 9.43
C HIS A 395 10.81 4.11 10.76
N ASN A 396 10.76 2.77 10.77
CA ASN A 396 10.17 1.98 11.86
C ASN A 396 11.23 1.14 12.59
N VAL A 397 12.37 1.74 12.94
CA VAL A 397 13.42 1.05 13.70
C VAL A 397 13.13 1.19 15.18
N TYR A 398 12.50 0.16 15.75
CA TYR A 398 12.11 0.17 17.17
C TYR A 398 13.25 -0.30 18.07
N SER A 399 13.49 0.42 19.17
CA SER A 399 14.32 -0.03 20.28
C SER A 399 13.58 0.19 21.60
N ARG A 400 13.44 -0.87 22.42
CA ARG A 400 12.70 -0.81 23.67
C ARG A 400 13.35 0.14 24.68
N GLU A 401 14.66 0.02 24.84
CA GLU A 401 15.44 0.74 25.86
C GLU A 401 16.40 1.77 25.26
N GLY A 402 16.59 1.77 23.95
CA GLY A 402 17.69 2.49 23.33
C GLY A 402 19.05 1.87 23.63
N GLY A 403 20.12 2.61 23.34
CA GLY A 403 21.48 2.18 23.62
C GLY A 403 22.39 2.13 22.40
N LEU A 404 23.48 1.41 22.53
CA LEU A 404 24.50 1.23 21.51
C LEU A 404 24.21 -0.02 20.71
N TYR A 405 24.26 0.08 19.38
CA TYR A 405 24.06 -1.01 18.45
C TYR A 405 25.21 -1.09 17.45
N LEU A 406 25.55 -2.31 17.04
CA LEU A 406 26.32 -2.56 15.85
C LEU A 406 25.34 -2.79 14.71
N MET A 407 25.35 -1.89 13.69
CA MET A 407 24.57 -1.99 12.48
C MET A 407 25.46 -2.52 11.38
N SER A 408 25.03 -3.59 10.73
CA SER A 408 25.65 -4.08 9.50
C SER A 408 24.77 -3.64 8.32
N VAL A 409 25.35 -3.06 7.27
CA VAL A 409 24.71 -2.75 6.01
C VAL A 409 25.24 -3.72 4.98
N ASP A 410 24.36 -4.56 4.47
CA ASP A 410 24.67 -5.54 3.43
C ASP A 410 24.42 -4.90 2.05
N TYR A 411 25.39 -5.05 1.12
CA TYR A 411 25.40 -4.32 -0.16
C TYR A 411 26.15 -5.06 -1.28
N GLN A 412 25.95 -4.60 -2.51
CA GLN A 412 26.74 -4.96 -3.70
C GLN A 412 27.19 -3.69 -4.44
N CYS A 413 28.37 -3.70 -5.01
CA CYS A 413 28.82 -2.67 -5.96
C CYS A 413 29.96 -3.14 -6.85
N ALA A 414 30.04 -2.63 -8.07
CA ALA A 414 31.10 -2.97 -9.03
C ALA A 414 32.37 -2.11 -8.88
N GLU A 415 32.28 -0.99 -8.19
CA GLU A 415 33.36 -0.01 -7.99
C GLU A 415 33.27 0.57 -6.57
N ASN A 416 34.32 1.29 -6.14
CA ASN A 416 34.28 2.01 -4.87
C ASN A 416 33.13 3.04 -4.88
N ARG A 417 32.27 2.95 -3.88
CA ARG A 417 31.17 3.88 -3.67
C ARG A 417 31.10 4.32 -2.21
N GLU A 418 30.41 5.40 -1.98
CA GLU A 418 30.26 5.96 -0.63
C GLU A 418 28.78 6.05 -0.25
N LEU A 419 28.48 5.89 1.02
CA LEU A 419 27.20 6.19 1.62
C LEU A 419 27.37 6.93 2.93
N ILE A 420 26.39 7.79 3.24
CA ILE A 420 26.30 8.55 4.48
C ILE A 420 25.19 7.94 5.32
N CYS A 421 25.55 7.46 6.51
CA CYS A 421 24.57 6.96 7.49
C CYS A 421 24.12 8.09 8.41
N GLN A 422 22.80 8.25 8.55
CA GLN A 422 22.19 9.16 9.49
C GLN A 422 21.26 8.40 10.43
N VAL A 423 21.24 8.75 11.70
CA VAL A 423 20.30 8.25 12.71
C VAL A 423 19.51 9.43 13.27
N ASN A 424 18.20 9.39 13.15
CA ASN A 424 17.29 10.46 13.59
C ASN A 424 17.68 11.85 13.04
N GLY A 425 18.16 11.92 11.79
CA GLY A 425 18.57 13.13 11.11
C GLY A 425 20.00 13.62 11.43
N VAL A 426 20.75 12.88 12.26
CA VAL A 426 22.14 13.21 12.58
C VAL A 426 23.09 12.28 11.84
N VAL A 427 24.06 12.84 11.11
CA VAL A 427 25.11 12.07 10.45
C VAL A 427 25.96 11.36 11.48
N VAL A 428 26.09 10.05 11.34
CA VAL A 428 26.85 9.19 12.25
C VAL A 428 28.19 8.78 11.62
N LYS A 429 28.17 8.42 10.34
CA LYS A 429 29.37 7.91 9.63
C LYS A 429 29.24 8.09 8.13
N ASN A 430 30.36 8.42 7.49
CA ASN A 430 30.57 8.20 6.05
C ASN A 430 31.25 6.83 5.90
N VAL A 431 30.73 6.03 4.99
CA VAL A 431 31.15 4.64 4.77
C VAL A 431 31.64 4.47 3.34
N GLU A 432 32.83 3.92 3.19
CA GLU A 432 33.37 3.50 1.89
C GLU A 432 32.95 2.05 1.64
N ALA A 433 32.20 1.82 0.57
CA ALA A 433 31.83 0.49 0.08
C ALA A 433 32.81 0.07 -1.01
N HIS A 434 33.41 -1.09 -0.85
CA HIS A 434 34.39 -1.63 -1.78
C HIS A 434 33.76 -2.57 -2.80
N PRO A 435 34.35 -2.74 -3.99
CA PRO A 435 33.82 -3.63 -5.02
C PRO A 435 33.51 -5.03 -4.50
N ALA A 436 32.27 -5.46 -4.67
CA ALA A 436 31.79 -6.77 -4.27
C ALA A 436 30.67 -7.21 -5.23
N HIS A 437 30.90 -8.34 -5.91
CA HIS A 437 29.88 -8.98 -6.76
C HIS A 437 28.93 -9.88 -5.96
N GLU A 438 29.44 -10.45 -4.87
CA GLU A 438 28.61 -11.08 -3.85
C GLU A 438 28.26 -10.05 -2.78
N VAL A 439 27.26 -10.36 -1.96
CA VAL A 439 26.85 -9.47 -0.87
C VAL A 439 28.00 -9.29 0.11
N ALA A 440 28.44 -8.06 0.27
CA ALA A 440 29.42 -7.63 1.27
C ALA A 440 28.72 -6.87 2.41
N SER A 441 29.40 -6.68 3.52
CA SER A 441 28.82 -6.05 4.70
C SER A 441 29.78 -5.04 5.32
N GLU A 442 29.29 -3.82 5.60
CA GLU A 442 30.01 -2.81 6.37
C GLU A 442 29.36 -2.58 7.73
N GLN A 443 30.21 -2.41 8.75
CA GLN A 443 29.75 -2.25 10.13
C GLN A 443 29.86 -0.81 10.62
N ILE A 444 28.78 -0.34 11.25
CA ILE A 444 28.63 1.02 11.78
C ILE A 444 28.13 0.92 13.22
N GLU A 445 28.85 1.56 14.15
CA GLU A 445 28.33 1.74 15.50
C GLU A 445 27.34 2.90 15.54
N ILE A 446 26.13 2.64 16.00
CA ILE A 446 25.06 3.64 16.09
C ILE A 446 24.44 3.65 17.49
N ARG A 447 23.82 4.81 17.84
CA ARG A 447 23.04 4.94 19.06
C ARG A 447 21.57 5.16 18.75
N LEU A 448 20.71 4.30 19.25
CA LEU A 448 19.26 4.44 19.17
C LEU A 448 18.70 5.02 20.46
N LYS A 449 17.62 5.79 20.35
CA LYS A 449 16.79 6.23 21.48
C LYS A 449 15.71 5.18 21.78
N PRO A 450 15.14 5.13 23.00
CA PRO A 450 13.95 4.33 23.26
C PRO A 450 12.81 4.73 22.32
N GLY A 451 12.03 3.74 21.87
CA GLY A 451 10.94 3.91 20.92
C GLY A 451 11.41 3.90 19.46
N MET A 452 10.71 4.62 18.60
CA MET A 452 10.93 4.64 17.15
C MET A 452 12.13 5.51 16.76
N ASN A 453 12.93 4.98 15.86
CA ASN A 453 14.08 5.64 15.26
C ASN A 453 13.96 5.61 13.73
N ARG A 454 14.68 6.53 13.09
CA ARG A 454 14.87 6.58 11.64
C ARG A 454 16.33 6.40 11.30
N ILE A 455 16.62 5.52 10.36
CA ILE A 455 17.97 5.30 9.85
C ILE A 455 17.95 5.54 8.36
N ARG A 456 18.74 6.52 7.91
CA ARG A 456 18.84 6.93 6.52
C ARG A 456 20.22 6.60 5.95
N LEU A 457 20.22 6.07 4.72
CA LEU A 457 21.39 5.94 3.88
C LEU A 457 21.23 6.87 2.67
N SER A 458 22.19 7.75 2.44
CA SER A 458 22.13 8.78 1.39
C SER A 458 23.53 9.11 0.85
N ASN A 459 23.61 9.68 -0.35
CA ASN A 459 24.78 10.39 -0.85
C ASN A 459 24.33 11.36 -1.96
N GLY A 460 24.29 12.66 -1.65
CA GLY A 460 23.85 13.68 -2.59
C GLY A 460 24.81 13.92 -3.77
N ASN A 461 26.08 13.50 -3.66
CA ASN A 461 27.14 13.85 -4.58
C ASN A 461 27.52 12.72 -5.56
N SER A 462 27.24 11.47 -5.21
CA SER A 462 27.61 10.31 -6.01
C SER A 462 26.61 9.17 -5.84
N TRP A 463 26.67 8.18 -6.76
CA TRP A 463 25.90 6.95 -6.66
C TRP A 463 26.35 6.13 -5.44
N MET A 464 25.38 5.59 -4.71
CA MET A 464 25.57 4.66 -3.61
C MET A 464 25.74 3.22 -4.12
N PRO A 465 26.24 2.29 -3.28
CA PRO A 465 26.13 0.86 -3.56
C PRO A 465 24.65 0.44 -3.61
N ASP A 466 24.38 -0.70 -4.26
CA ASP A 466 23.08 -1.35 -4.18
C ASP A 466 22.91 -1.92 -2.77
N ILE A 467 21.78 -1.68 -2.13
CA ILE A 467 21.54 -2.06 -0.73
C ILE A 467 20.63 -3.27 -0.67
N ASP A 468 21.09 -4.32 0.04
CA ASP A 468 20.34 -5.54 0.34
C ASP A 468 19.51 -5.35 1.62
N ARG A 469 20.18 -5.14 2.75
CA ARG A 469 19.49 -5.00 4.04
C ARG A 469 20.35 -4.30 5.09
N MET A 470 19.70 -4.02 6.21
CA MET A 470 20.35 -3.64 7.47
C MET A 470 20.11 -4.70 8.54
N VAL A 471 21.15 -5.04 9.29
CA VAL A 471 21.06 -5.92 10.46
C VAL A 471 21.53 -5.18 11.71
N LEU A 472 20.74 -5.21 12.78
CA LEU A 472 21.04 -4.57 14.06
C LEU A 472 21.37 -5.58 15.14
N GLN A 473 22.44 -5.32 15.90
CA GLN A 473 22.82 -6.10 17.07
C GLN A 473 23.06 -5.15 18.24
N LYS A 474 22.30 -5.30 19.33
CA LYS A 474 22.50 -4.52 20.55
C LYS A 474 23.83 -4.93 21.21
N LYS A 475 24.66 -3.95 21.60
CA LYS A 475 25.92 -4.13 22.33
C LYS A 475 25.72 -4.22 23.83
#